data_edfbf1ed37bd88fbfbfacac8247b6f16
#
_entry.id   edfbf1ed37bd88fbfbfacac8247b6f16
#
_cell.length_a   1.000
_cell.length_b   1.000
_cell.length_c   1.000
_cell.angle_alpha   90.00
_cell.angle_beta   90.00
_cell.angle_gamma   90.00
#
_symmetry.space_group_name_H-M   'P 1'
#
loop_
_entity.id
_entity.type
_entity.pdbx_description
1 polymer ?
#
loop_
_entity_poly.entity_id
_entity_poly.type
_entity_poly.pdbx_seq_one_letter_code
_entity_poly.pdbx_strand_id
1 'polypeptide(L)'
;TMVRSAAKNHAYVGIVVNPNHYDEILEMLKDQGKLTKEYRFGLAKEAFAHTAAYDVAIANYMSGILHEGPTPPEYLSAYEKVTNLRYGENPHQQAAFYKEIGTAHGMGALKQLHGKELSYNNIVDMEAAWNMVWEFTNPAACIIKHTNPCGAATASTLHDAYVNAYEADSVSAFGGIVALNREVDVSTAEEMSKIFLEVIMAPAFTKEALEILEAKKNIRLIELSKPESGKV
;
A
#
# COMPACT_ATOMS: atom_id res chain seq x y z
N THR A 1 8.26 24.57 17.59
CA THR A 1 7.97 25.11 18.94
C THR A 1 6.56 25.68 19.04
N MET A 2 6.14 26.59 18.16
CA MET A 2 4.81 27.25 18.23
C MET A 2 3.66 26.26 18.10
N VAL A 3 3.71 25.30 17.15
CA VAL A 3 2.68 24.28 16.96
C VAL A 3 2.49 23.46 18.25
N ARG A 4 3.56 22.97 18.84
CA ARG A 4 3.51 22.17 20.09
C ARG A 4 3.00 23.00 21.28
N SER A 5 3.36 24.29 21.34
CA SER A 5 2.87 25.20 22.39
C SER A 5 1.36 25.39 22.27
N ALA A 6 0.84 25.64 21.07
CA ALA A 6 -0.59 25.76 20.82
C ALA A 6 -1.34 24.45 21.11
N ALA A 7 -0.81 23.30 20.68
CA ALA A 7 -1.39 21.99 20.96
C ALA A 7 -1.51 21.68 22.46
N LYS A 8 -0.52 22.06 23.28
CA LYS A 8 -0.59 21.93 24.74
C LYS A 8 -1.73 22.75 25.35
N ASN A 9 -2.14 23.85 24.71
CA ASN A 9 -3.22 24.72 25.14
C ASN A 9 -4.57 24.40 24.50
N HIS A 10 -4.78 23.18 24.03
CA HIS A 10 -5.99 22.73 23.31
C HIS A 10 -7.30 23.00 24.05
N ALA A 11 -7.27 23.18 25.38
CA ALA A 11 -8.45 23.57 26.14
C ALA A 11 -9.07 24.88 25.62
N TYR A 12 -8.22 25.78 25.09
CA TYR A 12 -8.63 27.12 24.63
C TYR A 12 -8.23 27.43 23.19
N VAL A 13 -7.25 26.71 22.63
CA VAL A 13 -6.65 26.96 21.31
C VAL A 13 -6.91 25.81 20.36
N GLY A 14 -7.39 26.10 19.17
CA GLY A 14 -7.40 25.16 18.03
C GLY A 14 -6.14 25.35 17.20
N ILE A 15 -5.31 24.33 17.10
CA ILE A 15 -4.12 24.31 16.22
C ILE A 15 -4.39 23.40 15.01
N VAL A 16 -4.27 23.93 13.82
CA VAL A 16 -4.55 23.22 12.56
C VAL A 16 -3.24 23.03 11.81
N VAL A 17 -2.85 21.80 11.56
CA VAL A 17 -1.65 21.43 10.81
C VAL A 17 -1.97 20.82 9.46
N ASN A 18 -3.26 20.55 9.19
CA ASN A 18 -3.73 19.94 7.97
C ASN A 18 -4.83 20.82 7.32
N PRO A 19 -4.60 21.35 6.10
CA PRO A 19 -5.58 22.19 5.40
C PRO A 19 -6.95 21.54 5.16
N ASN A 20 -7.01 20.20 5.14
CA ASN A 20 -8.27 19.48 4.93
C ASN A 20 -9.33 19.74 6.01
N HIS A 21 -8.95 20.29 7.16
CA HIS A 21 -9.88 20.68 8.22
C HIS A 21 -10.49 22.07 8.04
N TYR A 22 -10.04 22.86 7.07
CA TYR A 22 -10.47 24.28 6.98
C TYR A 22 -11.96 24.44 6.74
N ASP A 23 -12.55 23.66 5.83
CA ASP A 23 -13.96 23.78 5.51
C ASP A 23 -14.84 23.38 6.71
N GLU A 24 -14.54 22.27 7.38
CA GLU A 24 -15.25 21.82 8.57
C GLU A 24 -15.14 22.83 9.73
N ILE A 25 -13.97 23.41 9.93
CA ILE A 25 -13.73 24.46 10.93
C ILE A 25 -14.57 25.70 10.61
N LEU A 26 -14.62 26.12 9.35
CA LEU A 26 -15.40 27.27 8.92
C LEU A 26 -16.90 27.03 9.14
N GLU A 27 -17.40 25.84 8.88
CA GLU A 27 -18.80 25.47 9.14
C GLU A 27 -19.11 25.51 10.64
N MET A 28 -18.27 24.90 11.48
CA MET A 28 -18.44 24.95 12.95
C MET A 28 -18.43 26.38 13.48
N LEU A 29 -17.54 27.23 12.97
CA LEU A 29 -17.47 28.64 13.41
C LEU A 29 -18.70 29.45 12.95
N LYS A 30 -19.27 29.17 11.78
CA LYS A 30 -20.49 29.81 11.30
C LYS A 30 -21.72 29.37 12.11
N ASP A 31 -21.81 28.10 12.47
CA ASP A 31 -22.94 27.50 13.17
C ASP A 31 -22.92 27.83 14.68
N GLN A 32 -21.78 27.61 15.33
CA GLN A 32 -21.64 27.63 16.79
C GLN A 32 -20.76 28.77 17.31
N GLY A 33 -20.10 29.52 16.42
CA GLY A 33 -19.15 30.59 16.79
C GLY A 33 -17.85 30.10 17.47
N LYS A 34 -17.68 28.78 17.61
CA LYS A 34 -16.54 28.19 18.32
C LYS A 34 -16.31 26.73 17.88
N LEU A 35 -15.09 26.23 18.09
CA LEU A 35 -14.79 24.81 18.02
C LEU A 35 -15.11 24.12 19.35
N THR A 36 -15.62 22.89 19.32
CA THR A 36 -15.85 22.10 20.53
C THR A 36 -14.53 21.72 21.21
N LYS A 37 -14.57 21.36 22.47
CA LYS A 37 -13.38 20.92 23.23
C LYS A 37 -12.81 19.62 22.64
N GLU A 38 -13.67 18.69 22.27
CA GLU A 38 -13.35 17.41 21.68
C GLU A 38 -12.65 17.61 20.33
N TYR A 39 -13.17 18.50 19.49
CA TYR A 39 -12.58 18.82 18.19
C TYR A 39 -11.18 19.43 18.35
N ARG A 40 -11.00 20.42 19.24
CA ARG A 40 -9.69 21.00 19.53
C ARG A 40 -8.70 19.95 20.07
N PHE A 41 -9.16 18.99 20.88
CA PHE A 41 -8.32 17.88 21.35
C PHE A 41 -7.88 16.97 20.18
N GLY A 42 -8.78 16.68 19.23
CA GLY A 42 -8.45 15.96 17.99
C GLY A 42 -7.37 16.66 17.17
N LEU A 43 -7.52 17.98 16.95
CA LEU A 43 -6.54 18.81 16.27
C LEU A 43 -5.17 18.82 17.02
N ALA A 44 -5.19 18.87 18.34
CA ALA A 44 -3.96 18.84 19.15
C ALA A 44 -3.24 17.49 19.03
N LYS A 45 -3.97 16.36 19.04
CA LYS A 45 -3.42 15.01 18.78
C LYS A 45 -2.73 14.98 17.41
N GLU A 46 -3.40 15.50 16.35
CA GLU A 46 -2.84 15.54 15.00
C GLU A 46 -1.58 16.41 14.92
N ALA A 47 -1.59 17.57 15.59
CA ALA A 47 -0.44 18.47 15.65
C ALA A 47 0.77 17.81 16.34
N PHE A 48 0.56 17.04 17.39
CA PHE A 48 1.64 16.27 18.03
C PHE A 48 2.15 15.14 17.13
N ALA A 49 1.27 14.41 16.43
CA ALA A 49 1.66 13.38 15.47
C ALA A 49 2.49 13.97 14.32
N HIS A 50 2.06 15.12 13.78
CA HIS A 50 2.76 15.84 12.72
C HIS A 50 4.17 16.26 13.14
N THR A 51 4.32 16.87 14.33
CA THR A 51 5.63 17.30 14.81
C THR A 51 6.53 16.12 15.19
N ALA A 52 5.98 15.00 15.68
CA ALA A 52 6.74 13.80 15.97
C ALA A 52 7.32 13.18 14.69
N ALA A 53 6.51 13.06 13.63
CA ALA A 53 6.99 12.56 12.33
C ALA A 53 8.07 13.49 11.73
N TYR A 54 7.92 14.80 11.90
CA TYR A 54 8.91 15.77 11.46
C TYR A 54 10.24 15.61 12.22
N ASP A 55 10.20 15.42 13.54
CA ASP A 55 11.39 15.20 14.38
C ASP A 55 12.08 13.86 14.00
N VAL A 56 11.32 12.81 13.70
CA VAL A 56 11.85 11.53 13.17
C VAL A 56 12.60 11.75 11.85
N ALA A 57 12.02 12.49 10.91
CA ALA A 57 12.65 12.76 9.62
C ALA A 57 13.97 13.55 9.79
N ILE A 58 14.01 14.52 10.71
CA ILE A 58 15.23 15.28 11.02
C ILE A 58 16.30 14.36 11.63
N ALA A 59 15.94 13.55 12.61
CA ALA A 59 16.88 12.65 13.28
C ALA A 59 17.51 11.67 12.28
N ASN A 60 16.69 11.04 11.44
CA ASN A 60 17.18 10.12 10.42
C ASN A 60 18.08 10.81 9.38
N TYR A 61 17.75 12.05 8.99
CA TYR A 61 18.60 12.83 8.10
C TYR A 61 19.97 13.12 8.72
N MET A 62 20.00 13.49 10.01
CA MET A 62 21.24 13.77 10.73
C MET A 62 22.11 12.51 10.92
N SER A 63 21.50 11.37 11.24
CA SER A 63 22.20 10.06 11.29
C SER A 63 22.85 9.71 9.94
N GLY A 64 22.16 10.00 8.82
CA GLY A 64 22.74 9.84 7.50
C GLY A 64 23.96 10.71 7.24
N ILE A 65 23.96 11.97 7.73
CA ILE A 65 25.13 12.88 7.64
C ILE A 65 26.30 12.39 8.49
N LEU A 66 26.01 11.86 9.67
CA LEU A 66 27.03 11.35 10.60
C LEU A 66 27.63 10.01 10.13
N HIS A 67 27.07 9.41 9.08
CA HIS A 67 27.52 8.12 8.54
C HIS A 67 27.57 7.01 9.59
N GLU A 68 26.56 6.91 10.45
CA GLU A 68 26.46 5.92 11.52
C GLU A 68 26.33 4.46 11.02
N GLY A 69 26.30 4.28 9.70
CA GLY A 69 26.27 2.97 9.06
C GLY A 69 24.87 2.35 9.02
N PRO A 70 24.76 1.06 8.66
CA PRO A 70 23.49 0.38 8.50
C PRO A 70 22.78 0.03 9.82
N THR A 71 23.50 0.16 10.96
CA THR A 71 22.98 -0.15 12.29
C THR A 71 23.20 1.04 13.23
N PRO A 72 22.42 2.14 13.07
CA PRO A 72 22.55 3.32 13.92
C PRO A 72 22.14 3.00 15.38
N PRO A 73 22.63 3.79 16.37
CA PRO A 73 22.27 3.60 17.78
C PRO A 73 20.75 3.70 18.04
N GLU A 74 20.05 4.57 17.31
CA GLU A 74 18.60 4.72 17.36
C GLU A 74 18.00 4.44 16.00
N TYR A 75 16.96 3.61 15.96
CA TYR A 75 16.14 3.37 14.77
C TYR A 75 14.76 4.00 14.99
N LEU A 76 14.46 5.06 14.26
CA LEU A 76 13.22 5.82 14.39
C LEU A 76 12.38 5.70 13.12
N SER A 77 11.10 5.35 13.28
CA SER A 77 10.14 5.29 12.20
C SER A 77 8.80 5.89 12.61
N ALA A 78 8.12 6.51 11.66
CA ALA A 78 6.76 7.02 11.83
C ALA A 78 5.87 6.44 10.73
N TYR A 79 4.69 5.96 11.10
CA TYR A 79 3.76 5.29 10.20
C TYR A 79 2.41 6.00 10.19
N GLU A 80 1.79 6.05 9.00
CA GLU A 80 0.39 6.44 8.83
C GLU A 80 -0.46 5.26 8.35
N LYS A 81 -1.72 5.22 8.83
CA LYS A 81 -2.63 4.15 8.44
C LYS A 81 -3.14 4.37 7.01
N VAL A 82 -2.94 3.37 6.16
CA VAL A 82 -3.47 3.34 4.80
C VAL A 82 -4.93 2.89 4.81
N THR A 83 -5.21 1.74 5.44
CA THR A 83 -6.56 1.18 5.50
C THR A 83 -6.73 0.19 6.65
N ASN A 84 -7.97 -0.07 7.03
CA ASN A 84 -8.29 -1.24 7.84
C ASN A 84 -8.32 -2.47 6.94
N LEU A 85 -7.84 -3.59 7.44
CA LEU A 85 -7.93 -4.88 6.74
C LEU A 85 -9.19 -5.63 7.20
N ARG A 86 -9.69 -6.50 6.32
CA ARG A 86 -10.91 -7.26 6.62
C ARG A 86 -10.78 -8.11 7.88
N TYR A 87 -9.59 -8.70 8.13
CA TYR A 87 -9.17 -9.42 9.32
C TYR A 87 -7.65 -9.55 9.34
N GLY A 88 -7.06 -10.01 10.45
CA GLY A 88 -5.64 -10.28 10.59
C GLY A 88 -5.23 -11.62 9.95
N GLU A 89 -4.26 -12.30 10.56
CA GLU A 89 -3.85 -13.65 10.15
C GLU A 89 -5.02 -14.64 10.30
N ASN A 90 -5.80 -14.48 11.37
CA ASN A 90 -6.99 -15.29 11.64
C ASN A 90 -8.27 -14.42 11.61
N PRO A 91 -9.44 -15.00 11.27
CA PRO A 91 -10.69 -14.24 11.08
C PRO A 91 -11.18 -13.45 12.29
N HIS A 92 -10.80 -13.82 13.50
CA HIS A 92 -11.19 -13.14 14.73
C HIS A 92 -10.28 -11.97 15.11
N GLN A 93 -9.16 -11.77 14.40
CA GLN A 93 -8.18 -10.73 14.67
C GLN A 93 -8.53 -9.47 13.87
N GLN A 94 -8.33 -8.31 14.50
CA GLN A 94 -8.35 -7.03 13.78
C GLN A 94 -6.97 -6.71 13.23
N ALA A 95 -6.92 -6.10 12.05
CA ALA A 95 -5.68 -5.65 11.44
C ALA A 95 -5.87 -4.34 10.67
N ALA A 96 -4.79 -3.61 10.52
CA ALA A 96 -4.73 -2.42 9.68
C ALA A 96 -3.39 -2.39 8.95
N PHE A 97 -3.41 -1.82 7.76
CA PHE A 97 -2.22 -1.61 6.95
C PHE A 97 -1.70 -0.20 7.15
N TYR A 98 -0.42 -0.09 7.46
CA TYR A 98 0.29 1.16 7.66
C TYR A 98 1.44 1.28 6.67
N LYS A 99 1.76 2.49 6.25
CA LYS A 99 2.97 2.82 5.50
C LYS A 99 3.84 3.80 6.27
N GLU A 100 5.12 3.78 6.03
CA GLU A 100 6.03 4.78 6.59
C GLU A 100 5.73 6.16 5.99
N ILE A 101 5.70 7.19 6.84
CA ILE A 101 5.40 8.56 6.43
C ILE A 101 6.48 9.06 5.48
N GLY A 102 6.06 9.63 4.36
CA GLY A 102 6.96 10.14 3.32
C GLY A 102 7.39 9.10 2.30
N THR A 103 7.01 7.82 2.44
CA THR A 103 7.29 6.77 1.45
C THR A 103 6.24 6.80 0.33
N ALA A 104 6.70 6.98 -0.90
CA ALA A 104 5.89 7.00 -2.11
C ALA A 104 6.03 5.73 -2.96
N HIS A 105 6.68 4.69 -2.45
CA HIS A 105 7.00 3.45 -3.15
C HIS A 105 6.70 2.21 -2.29
N GLY A 106 6.90 1.01 -2.86
CA GLY A 106 6.64 -0.26 -2.19
C GLY A 106 5.16 -0.51 -1.93
N MET A 107 4.85 -1.54 -1.15
CA MET A 107 3.47 -1.96 -0.85
C MET A 107 2.60 -0.84 -0.25
N GLY A 108 3.21 0.14 0.43
CA GLY A 108 2.50 1.31 0.97
C GLY A 108 1.92 2.26 -0.07
N ALA A 109 2.38 2.18 -1.31
CA ALA A 109 1.93 2.99 -2.44
C ALA A 109 0.94 2.25 -3.38
N LEU A 110 0.51 1.04 -3.00
CA LEU A 110 -0.44 0.26 -3.80
C LEU A 110 -1.75 1.04 -4.04
N LYS A 111 -2.30 0.88 -5.22
CA LYS A 111 -3.62 1.40 -5.59
C LYS A 111 -4.53 0.24 -5.95
N GLN A 112 -5.52 0.00 -5.13
CA GLN A 112 -6.55 -0.98 -5.46
C GLN A 112 -7.55 -0.38 -6.44
N LEU A 113 -7.62 -0.95 -7.64
CA LEU A 113 -8.53 -0.50 -8.72
C LEU A 113 -9.89 -1.16 -8.62
N HIS A 114 -9.94 -2.43 -8.19
CA HIS A 114 -11.16 -3.23 -8.17
C HIS A 114 -11.14 -4.28 -7.06
N GLY A 115 -12.33 -4.78 -6.70
CA GLY A 115 -12.53 -5.98 -5.89
C GLY A 115 -12.77 -5.72 -4.41
N LYS A 116 -12.77 -6.81 -3.64
CA LYS A 116 -13.03 -6.80 -2.19
C LYS A 116 -11.86 -6.18 -1.42
N GLU A 117 -12.12 -5.78 -0.17
CA GLU A 117 -11.09 -5.37 0.79
C GLU A 117 -9.98 -6.43 0.92
N LEU A 118 -8.77 -5.95 1.11
CA LEU A 118 -7.60 -6.79 1.34
C LEU A 118 -7.63 -7.40 2.76
N SER A 119 -7.12 -8.61 2.89
CA SER A 119 -6.80 -9.23 4.17
C SER A 119 -5.30 -9.16 4.45
N TYR A 120 -4.90 -9.47 5.69
CA TYR A 120 -3.49 -9.61 6.05
C TYR A 120 -2.77 -10.60 5.12
N ASN A 121 -3.34 -11.79 4.93
CA ASN A 121 -2.75 -12.81 4.07
C ASN A 121 -2.60 -12.35 2.61
N ASN A 122 -3.56 -11.56 2.09
CA ASN A 122 -3.38 -10.97 0.76
C ASN A 122 -2.16 -10.06 0.70
N ILE A 123 -1.93 -9.20 1.69
CA ILE A 123 -0.78 -8.28 1.71
C ILE A 123 0.53 -9.06 1.75
N VAL A 124 0.64 -10.09 2.59
CA VAL A 124 1.85 -10.92 2.73
C VAL A 124 2.17 -11.66 1.43
N ASP A 125 1.17 -12.29 0.82
CA ASP A 125 1.35 -13.00 -0.46
C ASP A 125 1.63 -12.03 -1.62
N MET A 126 1.01 -10.85 -1.62
CA MET A 126 1.27 -9.77 -2.59
C MET A 126 2.72 -9.29 -2.53
N GLU A 127 3.26 -9.08 -1.33
CA GLU A 127 4.65 -8.68 -1.14
C GLU A 127 5.62 -9.74 -1.68
N ALA A 128 5.38 -11.01 -1.36
CA ALA A 128 6.17 -12.11 -1.88
C ALA A 128 6.14 -12.19 -3.42
N ALA A 129 4.94 -12.06 -4.01
CA ALA A 129 4.77 -12.06 -5.47
C ALA A 129 5.47 -10.87 -6.14
N TRP A 130 5.32 -9.68 -5.55
CA TRP A 130 5.90 -8.45 -6.09
C TRP A 130 7.42 -8.46 -6.05
N ASN A 131 8.01 -8.87 -4.94
CA ASN A 131 9.46 -8.97 -4.81
C ASN A 131 10.03 -9.99 -5.82
N MET A 132 9.39 -11.16 -5.96
CA MET A 132 9.85 -12.19 -6.89
C MET A 132 9.79 -11.74 -8.35
N VAL A 133 8.70 -11.10 -8.80
CA VAL A 133 8.54 -10.78 -10.21
C VAL A 133 9.54 -9.73 -10.70
N TRP A 134 10.05 -8.88 -9.81
CA TRP A 134 11.02 -7.84 -10.14
C TRP A 134 12.48 -8.31 -10.12
N GLU A 135 12.75 -9.57 -9.73
CA GLU A 135 14.05 -10.20 -9.95
C GLU A 135 14.32 -10.45 -11.46
N PHE A 136 13.27 -10.43 -12.29
CA PHE A 136 13.35 -10.68 -13.72
C PHE A 136 13.36 -9.38 -14.53
N THR A 137 14.26 -9.29 -15.52
CA THR A 137 14.35 -8.15 -16.44
C THR A 137 13.44 -8.30 -17.66
N ASN A 138 13.19 -9.53 -18.11
CA ASN A 138 12.27 -9.85 -19.21
C ASN A 138 10.81 -9.77 -18.73
N PRO A 139 9.82 -9.76 -19.64
CA PRO A 139 8.42 -9.94 -19.25
C PRO A 139 8.28 -11.20 -18.41
N ALA A 140 7.72 -11.06 -17.22
CA ALA A 140 7.64 -12.10 -16.21
C ALA A 140 6.28 -12.11 -15.50
N ALA A 141 5.89 -13.32 -15.08
CA ALA A 141 4.75 -13.56 -14.21
C ALA A 141 5.15 -14.50 -13.08
N CYS A 142 4.66 -14.20 -11.87
CA CYS A 142 4.79 -15.06 -10.70
C CYS A 142 3.42 -15.32 -10.09
N ILE A 143 3.13 -16.56 -9.74
CA ILE A 143 1.90 -16.99 -9.07
C ILE A 143 2.27 -17.50 -7.68
N ILE A 144 1.78 -16.83 -6.66
CA ILE A 144 2.09 -17.11 -5.25
C ILE A 144 0.85 -17.64 -4.53
N LYS A 145 1.07 -18.60 -3.65
CA LYS A 145 0.08 -19.08 -2.71
C LYS A 145 0.77 -19.43 -1.38
N HIS A 146 0.29 -18.84 -0.28
CA HIS A 146 0.90 -19.04 1.05
C HIS A 146 2.40 -18.72 1.05
N THR A 147 2.76 -17.55 0.51
CA THR A 147 4.13 -17.02 0.38
C THR A 147 5.09 -17.85 -0.47
N ASN A 148 4.62 -18.93 -1.09
CA ASN A 148 5.44 -19.79 -1.94
C ASN A 148 4.98 -19.73 -3.41
N PRO A 149 5.91 -19.79 -4.38
CA PRO A 149 5.54 -19.79 -5.78
C PRO A 149 4.93 -21.14 -6.21
N CYS A 150 3.75 -21.07 -6.81
CA CYS A 150 3.18 -22.18 -7.60
C CYS A 150 3.83 -22.22 -8.98
N GLY A 151 4.20 -21.06 -9.52
CA GLY A 151 4.90 -20.94 -10.78
C GLY A 151 5.50 -19.56 -10.95
N ALA A 152 6.64 -19.50 -11.64
CA ALA A 152 7.29 -18.27 -12.06
C ALA A 152 7.93 -18.49 -13.42
N ALA A 153 7.71 -17.59 -14.35
CA ALA A 153 8.26 -17.72 -15.71
C ALA A 153 8.52 -16.36 -16.34
N THR A 154 9.44 -16.40 -17.31
CA THR A 154 9.72 -15.29 -18.23
C THR A 154 9.47 -15.76 -19.66
N ALA A 155 9.06 -14.83 -20.53
CA ALA A 155 8.92 -15.10 -21.95
C ALA A 155 9.16 -13.83 -22.78
N SER A 156 8.94 -13.92 -24.10
CA SER A 156 9.02 -12.76 -25.00
C SER A 156 7.81 -11.82 -24.85
N THR A 157 6.67 -12.35 -24.44
CA THR A 157 5.44 -11.60 -24.17
C THR A 157 4.98 -11.81 -22.72
N LEU A 158 4.18 -10.90 -22.19
CA LEU A 158 3.61 -11.04 -20.86
C LEU A 158 2.59 -12.20 -20.81
N HIS A 159 1.80 -12.35 -21.87
CA HIS A 159 0.87 -13.45 -22.05
C HIS A 159 1.57 -14.81 -21.90
N ASP A 160 2.65 -15.05 -22.66
CA ASP A 160 3.37 -16.33 -22.62
C ASP A 160 4.06 -16.54 -21.27
N ALA A 161 4.58 -15.47 -20.64
CA ALA A 161 5.13 -15.54 -19.30
C ALA A 161 4.09 -16.01 -18.28
N TYR A 162 2.85 -15.47 -18.36
CA TYR A 162 1.77 -15.90 -17.50
C TYR A 162 1.34 -17.35 -17.75
N VAL A 163 1.17 -17.74 -19.04
CA VAL A 163 0.80 -19.12 -19.41
C VAL A 163 1.84 -20.11 -18.87
N ASN A 164 3.12 -19.86 -19.10
CA ASN A 164 4.20 -20.72 -18.61
C ASN A 164 4.23 -20.83 -17.08
N ALA A 165 4.02 -19.70 -16.38
CA ALA A 165 3.95 -19.69 -14.92
C ALA A 165 2.73 -20.49 -14.41
N TYR A 166 1.58 -20.37 -15.07
CA TYR A 166 0.38 -21.11 -14.74
C TYR A 166 0.51 -22.61 -14.99
N GLU A 167 1.10 -23.02 -16.11
CA GLU A 167 1.31 -24.41 -16.48
C GLU A 167 2.31 -25.14 -15.57
N ALA A 168 3.16 -24.42 -14.86
CA ALA A 168 4.10 -25.03 -13.91
C ALA A 168 3.37 -25.79 -12.78
N ASP A 169 2.25 -25.26 -12.26
CA ASP A 169 1.34 -25.94 -11.34
C ASP A 169 -0.05 -25.31 -11.40
N SER A 170 -0.81 -25.70 -12.39
CA SER A 170 -2.17 -25.17 -12.64
C SER A 170 -3.17 -25.53 -11.53
N VAL A 171 -2.91 -26.57 -10.75
CA VAL A 171 -3.79 -26.98 -9.64
C VAL A 171 -3.61 -26.05 -8.46
N SER A 172 -2.37 -25.79 -8.05
CA SER A 172 -2.07 -24.90 -6.94
C SER A 172 -2.35 -23.42 -7.27
N ALA A 173 -2.26 -23.04 -8.54
CA ALA A 173 -2.52 -21.67 -9.01
C ALA A 173 -3.96 -21.19 -8.76
N PHE A 174 -4.91 -22.10 -8.60
CA PHE A 174 -6.31 -21.75 -8.33
C PHE A 174 -6.43 -20.99 -6.98
N GLY A 175 -6.98 -19.77 -7.03
CA GLY A 175 -7.07 -18.88 -5.87
C GLY A 175 -5.73 -18.24 -5.46
N GLY A 176 -4.74 -18.29 -6.33
CA GLY A 176 -3.44 -17.66 -6.09
C GLY A 176 -3.44 -16.16 -6.34
N ILE A 177 -2.31 -15.53 -6.02
CA ILE A 177 -1.99 -14.14 -6.27
C ILE A 177 -0.97 -14.07 -7.41
N VAL A 178 -1.27 -13.29 -8.43
CA VAL A 178 -0.43 -13.10 -9.61
C VAL A 178 0.24 -11.74 -9.57
N ALA A 179 1.56 -11.69 -9.73
CA ALA A 179 2.31 -10.47 -9.99
C ALA A 179 2.94 -10.51 -11.39
N LEU A 180 2.88 -9.38 -12.07
CA LEU A 180 3.37 -9.16 -13.42
C LEU A 180 4.28 -7.94 -13.43
N ASN A 181 5.39 -7.98 -14.18
CA ASN A 181 6.36 -6.87 -14.23
C ASN A 181 6.19 -5.95 -15.46
N ARG A 182 5.09 -6.06 -16.17
CA ARG A 182 4.70 -5.20 -17.31
C ARG A 182 3.22 -4.85 -17.22
N GLU A 183 2.81 -3.88 -18.04
CA GLU A 183 1.41 -3.53 -18.23
C GLU A 183 0.61 -4.73 -18.74
N VAL A 184 -0.53 -4.98 -18.11
CA VAL A 184 -1.44 -6.06 -18.51
C VAL A 184 -2.22 -5.64 -19.74
N ASP A 185 -2.07 -6.39 -20.82
CA ASP A 185 -2.80 -6.26 -22.06
C ASP A 185 -4.06 -7.15 -22.12
N VAL A 186 -4.83 -7.01 -23.18
CA VAL A 186 -6.07 -7.77 -23.40
C VAL A 186 -5.81 -9.27 -23.42
N SER A 187 -4.77 -9.71 -24.13
CA SER A 187 -4.48 -11.14 -24.29
C SER A 187 -4.12 -11.82 -22.97
N THR A 188 -3.35 -11.13 -22.14
CA THR A 188 -3.00 -11.58 -20.80
C THR A 188 -4.22 -11.58 -19.86
N ALA A 189 -5.05 -10.54 -19.93
CA ALA A 189 -6.28 -10.45 -19.14
C ALA A 189 -7.30 -11.55 -19.47
N GLU A 190 -7.49 -11.84 -20.75
CA GLU A 190 -8.36 -12.93 -21.21
C GLU A 190 -7.90 -14.27 -20.65
N GLU A 191 -6.60 -14.56 -20.67
CA GLU A 191 -6.05 -15.80 -20.14
C GLU A 191 -6.24 -15.89 -18.63
N MET A 192 -5.89 -14.83 -17.86
CA MET A 192 -6.10 -14.77 -16.41
C MET A 192 -7.57 -14.88 -16.03
N SER A 193 -8.48 -14.45 -16.89
CA SER A 193 -9.91 -14.51 -16.63
C SER A 193 -10.48 -15.94 -16.63
N LYS A 194 -9.77 -16.92 -17.16
CA LYS A 194 -10.26 -18.32 -17.29
C LYS A 194 -10.29 -19.05 -15.95
N ILE A 195 -9.50 -18.62 -14.97
CA ILE A 195 -9.43 -19.24 -13.64
C ILE A 195 -9.87 -18.28 -12.55
N PHE A 196 -10.04 -18.82 -11.34
CA PHE A 196 -10.23 -17.99 -10.17
C PHE A 196 -8.86 -17.57 -9.61
N LEU A 197 -8.63 -16.25 -9.54
CA LEU A 197 -7.49 -15.62 -8.90
C LEU A 197 -8.00 -14.69 -7.80
N GLU A 198 -7.29 -14.58 -6.69
CA GLU A 198 -7.67 -13.67 -5.62
C GLU A 198 -7.19 -12.23 -5.87
N VAL A 199 -5.95 -12.09 -6.35
CA VAL A 199 -5.32 -10.79 -6.61
C VAL A 199 -4.50 -10.86 -7.89
N ILE A 200 -4.56 -9.81 -8.69
CA ILE A 200 -3.63 -9.55 -9.80
C ILE A 200 -2.94 -8.22 -9.55
N MET A 201 -1.61 -8.22 -9.62
CA MET A 201 -0.77 -7.04 -9.44
C MET A 201 0.04 -6.76 -10.68
N ALA A 202 0.08 -5.51 -11.11
CA ALA A 202 0.88 -5.05 -12.24
C ALA A 202 1.27 -3.57 -12.09
N PRO A 203 2.29 -3.09 -12.83
CA PRO A 203 2.62 -1.67 -12.87
C PRO A 203 1.54 -0.82 -13.55
N ALA A 204 0.77 -1.41 -14.48
CA ALA A 204 -0.36 -0.79 -15.15
C ALA A 204 -1.27 -1.86 -15.77
N PHE A 205 -2.46 -1.43 -16.16
CA PHE A 205 -3.43 -2.23 -16.93
C PHE A 205 -3.95 -1.38 -18.09
N THR A 206 -4.11 -1.96 -19.26
CA THR A 206 -4.85 -1.29 -20.33
C THR A 206 -6.33 -1.17 -19.91
N LYS A 207 -7.04 -0.20 -20.47
CA LYS A 207 -8.46 0.01 -20.16
C LYS A 207 -9.29 -1.24 -20.49
N GLU A 208 -9.03 -1.84 -21.62
CA GLU A 208 -9.72 -3.03 -22.11
C GLU A 208 -9.42 -4.26 -21.22
N ALA A 209 -8.18 -4.38 -20.72
CA ALA A 209 -7.80 -5.43 -19.76
C ALA A 209 -8.55 -5.28 -18.43
N LEU A 210 -8.71 -4.05 -17.94
CA LEU A 210 -9.52 -3.78 -16.75
C LEU A 210 -10.98 -4.20 -16.95
N GLU A 211 -11.60 -3.82 -18.08
CA GLU A 211 -12.99 -4.18 -18.40
C GLU A 211 -13.22 -5.70 -18.37
N ILE A 212 -12.25 -6.49 -18.88
CA ILE A 212 -12.30 -7.95 -18.84
C ILE A 212 -12.21 -8.50 -17.41
N LEU A 213 -11.26 -8.01 -16.63
CA LEU A 213 -10.99 -8.54 -15.29
C LEU A 213 -12.04 -8.10 -14.27
N GLU A 214 -12.57 -6.87 -14.38
CA GLU A 214 -13.62 -6.33 -13.52
C GLU A 214 -14.97 -7.06 -13.63
N ALA A 215 -15.19 -7.81 -14.71
CA ALA A 215 -16.35 -8.69 -14.82
C ALA A 215 -16.40 -9.71 -13.66
N LYS A 216 -15.27 -9.99 -13.00
CA LYS A 216 -15.17 -10.86 -11.82
C LYS A 216 -15.19 -10.03 -10.54
N LYS A 217 -16.37 -9.85 -9.94
CA LYS A 217 -16.62 -9.00 -8.76
C LYS A 217 -15.67 -9.15 -7.58
N ASN A 218 -15.06 -10.31 -7.41
CA ASN A 218 -14.28 -10.63 -6.21
C ASN A 218 -12.77 -10.52 -6.41
N ILE A 219 -12.29 -10.42 -7.65
CA ILE A 219 -10.87 -10.29 -7.94
C ILE A 219 -10.37 -8.91 -7.52
N ARG A 220 -9.22 -8.86 -6.91
CA ARG A 220 -8.59 -7.59 -6.56
C ARG A 220 -7.56 -7.24 -7.61
N LEU A 221 -7.70 -6.06 -8.20
CA LEU A 221 -6.75 -5.52 -9.18
C LEU A 221 -5.93 -4.45 -8.50
N ILE A 222 -4.63 -4.63 -8.48
CA ILE A 222 -3.68 -3.77 -7.78
C ILE A 222 -2.69 -3.18 -8.76
N GLU A 223 -2.68 -1.86 -8.84
CA GLU A 223 -1.66 -1.10 -9.52
C GLU A 223 -0.55 -0.73 -8.53
N LEU A 224 0.69 -1.07 -8.86
CA LEU A 224 1.83 -0.76 -8.03
C LEU A 224 3.06 -0.48 -8.91
N SER A 225 3.70 0.65 -8.70
CA SER A 225 4.89 1.05 -9.47
C SER A 225 6.07 0.11 -9.23
N LYS A 226 6.92 0.00 -10.24
CA LYS A 226 8.20 -0.72 -10.15
C LYS A 226 8.97 -0.28 -8.89
N PRO A 227 9.56 -1.24 -8.13
CA PRO A 227 10.45 -0.89 -7.02
C PRO A 227 11.64 -0.04 -7.51
N GLU A 228 12.02 0.97 -6.74
CA GLU A 228 13.25 1.71 -7.01
C GLU A 228 14.46 0.80 -6.81
N SER A 229 15.34 0.72 -7.81
CA SER A 229 16.56 -0.08 -7.73
C SER A 229 17.44 0.40 -6.56
N GLY A 230 17.70 -0.49 -5.62
CA GLY A 230 18.60 -0.25 -4.47
C GLY A 230 17.94 -0.10 -3.10
N LYS A 231 16.62 -0.30 -3.00
CA LYS A 231 15.91 -0.36 -1.72
C LYS A 231 15.15 -1.70 -1.62
N VAL A 232 15.83 -2.71 -1.19
CA VAL A 232 15.28 -3.91 -0.56
C VAL A 232 15.57 -3.80 0.92
#